data_bd59d5b023e1f4be18261fb37f0da967
#
_entry.id   bd59d5b023e1f4be18261fb37f0da967
#
_cell.length_a   1.000
_cell.length_b   1.000
_cell.length_c   1.000
_cell.angle_alpha   90.00
_cell.angle_beta   90.00
_cell.angle_gamma   90.00
#
_symmetry.space_group_name_H-M   'P 1'
#
loop_
_entity.id
_entity.type
_entity.pdbx_description
1 polymer ?
#
loop_
_entity_poly.entity_id
_entity_poly.type
_entity_poly.pdbx_seq_one_letter_code
_entity_poly.pdbx_strand_id
1 'polypeptide(L)'
;MYSNLKICVIGDGVHSKRIQKLLIQKKCDFEVFKPKSKKNFKKENLKNLKEYNVIFISSPDDTHYHYIKELYKFSYIFCEKPPCNNKENLKNLLKIKSKKIYYNYNYRFSKIFKLLQKKNKFKLGKLLYCNIIYGHALGLKKDYKNNWRSKKNKSPKGI
;
A
#
# COMPACT_ATOMS: atom_id res chain seq x y z
N MET A 1 -2.43 14.02 -20.99
CA MET A 1 -1.17 14.72 -20.68
C MET A 1 -1.17 15.05 -19.19
N TYR A 2 -0.16 14.57 -18.45
CA TYR A 2 -0.10 14.72 -16.97
C TYR A 2 1.00 15.71 -16.57
N SER A 3 1.30 16.67 -17.43
CA SER A 3 2.47 17.57 -17.35
C SER A 3 2.55 18.48 -16.12
N ASN A 4 1.46 18.57 -15.33
CA ASN A 4 1.43 19.44 -14.14
C ASN A 4 1.29 18.66 -12.83
N LEU A 5 1.37 17.33 -12.84
CA LEU A 5 1.25 16.53 -11.62
C LEU A 5 2.62 16.32 -10.98
N LYS A 6 2.83 16.91 -9.81
CA LYS A 6 3.97 16.57 -8.97
C LYS A 6 3.72 15.22 -8.29
N ILE A 7 4.50 14.21 -8.62
CA ILE A 7 4.35 12.84 -8.13
C ILE A 7 5.54 12.49 -7.24
N CYS A 8 5.27 11.88 -6.07
CA CYS A 8 6.30 11.34 -5.21
C CYS A 8 6.06 9.85 -4.93
N VAL A 9 7.15 9.06 -4.94
CA VAL A 9 7.14 7.65 -4.53
C VAL A 9 7.92 7.51 -3.23
N ILE A 10 7.23 7.20 -2.14
CA ILE A 10 7.84 7.00 -0.82
C ILE A 10 8.28 5.54 -0.68
N GLY A 11 9.58 5.31 -0.59
CA GLY A 11 10.20 3.99 -0.48
C GLY A 11 11.19 3.71 -1.61
N ASP A 12 12.05 2.71 -1.42
CA ASP A 12 13.08 2.29 -2.38
C ASP A 12 13.17 0.75 -2.50
N GLY A 13 12.14 0.05 -2.05
CA GLY A 13 12.06 -1.40 -2.13
C GLY A 13 11.59 -1.92 -3.50
N VAL A 14 11.45 -3.24 -3.61
CA VAL A 14 11.04 -3.92 -4.86
C VAL A 14 9.71 -3.40 -5.40
N HIS A 15 8.72 -3.15 -4.54
CA HIS A 15 7.42 -2.60 -4.96
C HIS A 15 7.54 -1.17 -5.45
N SER A 16 8.31 -0.33 -4.75
CA SER A 16 8.59 1.03 -5.19
C SER A 16 9.20 1.07 -6.58
N LYS A 17 10.21 0.22 -6.85
CA LYS A 17 10.85 0.12 -8.17
C LYS A 17 9.88 -0.30 -9.27
N ARG A 18 8.89 -1.15 -8.96
CA ARG A 18 7.82 -1.50 -9.93
C ARG A 18 6.94 -0.29 -10.25
N ILE A 19 6.55 0.49 -9.24
CA ILE A 19 5.76 1.71 -9.44
C ILE A 19 6.57 2.70 -10.29
N GLN A 20 7.83 2.94 -9.95
CA GLN A 20 8.74 3.81 -10.71
C GLN A 20 8.81 3.39 -12.19
N LYS A 21 9.01 2.08 -12.45
CA LYS A 21 9.01 1.55 -13.82
C LYS A 21 7.72 1.85 -14.58
N LEU A 22 6.57 1.72 -13.93
CA LEU A 22 5.28 2.03 -14.55
C LEU A 22 5.13 3.53 -14.82
N LEU A 23 5.58 4.40 -13.91
CA LEU A 23 5.57 5.85 -14.12
C LEU A 23 6.45 6.26 -15.29
N ILE A 24 7.65 5.69 -15.41
CA ILE A 24 8.53 5.88 -16.57
C ILE A 24 7.84 5.47 -17.87
N GLN A 25 7.23 4.28 -17.90
CA GLN A 25 6.49 3.80 -19.08
C GLN A 25 5.33 4.73 -19.48
N LYS A 26 4.73 5.40 -18.49
CA LYS A 26 3.64 6.39 -18.69
C LYS A 26 4.15 7.79 -18.96
N LYS A 27 5.46 7.99 -19.05
CA LYS A 27 6.11 9.29 -19.27
C LYS A 27 5.68 10.33 -18.21
N CYS A 28 5.58 9.89 -16.94
CA CYS A 28 5.28 10.75 -15.81
C CYS A 28 6.57 11.11 -15.09
N ASP A 29 6.76 12.39 -14.78
CA ASP A 29 7.83 12.85 -13.91
C ASP A 29 7.51 12.55 -12.45
N PHE A 30 8.49 12.09 -11.69
CA PHE A 30 8.32 11.77 -10.28
C PHE A 30 9.63 11.88 -9.51
N GLU A 31 9.51 12.07 -8.21
CA GLU A 31 10.62 12.02 -7.28
C GLU A 31 10.51 10.82 -6.35
N VAL A 32 11.65 10.35 -5.84
CA VAL A 32 11.70 9.23 -4.89
C VAL A 32 12.14 9.74 -3.54
N PHE A 33 11.25 9.63 -2.56
CA PHE A 33 11.57 9.91 -1.18
C PHE A 33 11.97 8.62 -0.47
N LYS A 34 13.22 8.57 0.04
CA LYS A 34 13.73 7.44 0.81
C LYS A 34 13.53 7.69 2.29
N PRO A 35 12.62 6.97 2.96
CA PRO A 35 12.44 7.12 4.40
C PRO A 35 13.75 6.81 5.13
N LYS A 36 14.14 7.65 6.06
CA LYS A 36 15.18 7.33 7.02
C LYS A 36 14.71 6.16 7.91
N SER A 37 15.29 5.78 8.97
CA SER A 37 14.81 4.67 9.79
C SER A 37 13.53 5.04 10.55
N LYS A 38 12.75 4.02 11.01
CA LYS A 38 11.60 4.18 11.93
C LYS A 38 11.86 5.10 13.11
N LYS A 39 13.06 5.00 13.70
CA LYS A 39 13.46 5.80 14.87
C LYS A 39 13.51 7.30 14.56
N ASN A 40 13.76 7.65 13.30
CA ASN A 40 13.93 9.02 12.86
C ASN A 40 12.71 9.57 12.12
N PHE A 41 11.63 8.78 11.98
CA PHE A 41 10.42 9.21 11.27
C PHE A 41 9.83 10.51 11.86
N LYS A 42 9.75 10.63 13.17
CA LYS A 42 9.27 11.85 13.86
C LYS A 42 10.15 13.10 13.59
N LYS A 43 11.37 12.91 13.15
CA LYS A 43 12.34 13.96 12.80
C LYS A 43 12.37 14.24 11.29
N GLU A 44 11.65 13.46 10.47
CA GLU A 44 11.58 13.73 9.04
C GLU A 44 10.74 14.98 8.78
N ASN A 45 11.31 15.89 8.04
CA ASN A 45 10.57 17.06 7.60
C ASN A 45 9.63 16.66 6.43
N LEU A 46 8.39 16.34 6.76
CA LEU A 46 7.37 15.99 5.76
C LEU A 46 6.75 17.22 5.08
N LYS A 47 7.18 18.43 5.43
CA LYS A 47 6.61 19.65 4.82
C LYS A 47 6.75 19.63 3.30
N ASN A 48 7.90 19.25 2.79
CA ASN A 48 8.14 19.19 1.35
C ASN A 48 7.27 18.15 0.64
N LEU A 49 6.81 17.09 1.34
CA LEU A 49 5.92 16.09 0.75
C LEU A 49 4.49 16.61 0.54
N LYS A 50 4.10 17.69 1.18
CA LYS A 50 2.77 18.30 1.03
C LYS A 50 2.60 19.04 -0.30
N GLU A 51 3.68 19.28 -1.02
CA GLU A 51 3.67 19.94 -2.32
C GLU A 51 3.30 18.99 -3.47
N TYR A 52 3.33 17.67 -3.24
CA TYR A 52 3.01 16.69 -4.27
C TYR A 52 1.51 16.48 -4.39
N ASN A 53 1.03 16.43 -5.63
CA ASN A 53 -0.38 16.16 -5.92
C ASN A 53 -0.73 14.69 -5.71
N VAL A 54 0.22 13.79 -6.02
CA VAL A 54 0.06 12.33 -5.94
C VAL A 54 1.23 11.71 -5.20
N ILE A 55 0.92 10.86 -4.24
CA ILE A 55 1.92 10.16 -3.44
C ILE A 55 1.66 8.67 -3.45
N PHE A 56 2.66 7.90 -3.88
CA PHE A 56 2.67 6.43 -3.76
C PHE A 56 3.45 6.03 -2.51
N ILE A 57 2.80 5.41 -1.54
CA ILE A 57 3.44 4.92 -0.31
C ILE A 57 3.76 3.44 -0.49
N SER A 58 5.04 3.12 -0.62
CA SER A 58 5.59 1.77 -0.79
C SER A 58 6.79 1.52 0.15
N SER A 59 6.81 2.20 1.27
CA SER A 59 7.74 2.05 2.38
C SER A 59 7.40 0.81 3.23
N PRO A 60 8.13 0.48 4.30
CA PRO A 60 7.72 -0.55 5.25
C PRO A 60 6.34 -0.27 5.87
N ASP A 61 5.55 -1.34 6.06
CA ASP A 61 4.13 -1.29 6.46
C ASP A 61 3.86 -0.53 7.77
N ASP A 62 4.82 -0.50 8.65
CA ASP A 62 4.76 0.19 9.93
C ASP A 62 4.86 1.72 9.80
N THR A 63 5.25 2.23 8.65
CA THR A 63 5.32 3.66 8.35
C THR A 63 4.10 4.18 7.60
N HIS A 64 3.30 3.29 6.97
CA HIS A 64 2.19 3.67 6.11
C HIS A 64 1.18 4.60 6.80
N TYR A 65 0.74 4.24 8.00
CA TYR A 65 -0.22 5.04 8.76
C TYR A 65 0.27 6.48 8.97
N HIS A 66 1.53 6.66 9.30
CA HIS A 66 2.10 7.98 9.57
C HIS A 66 2.10 8.87 8.34
N TYR A 67 2.52 8.34 7.17
CA TYR A 67 2.46 9.08 5.92
C TYR A 67 1.02 9.42 5.52
N ILE A 68 0.09 8.47 5.64
CA ILE A 68 -1.32 8.71 5.34
C ILE A 68 -1.85 9.84 6.21
N LYS A 69 -1.64 9.75 7.54
CA LYS A 69 -2.13 10.73 8.52
C LYS A 69 -1.65 12.15 8.22
N GLU A 70 -0.40 12.29 7.84
CA GLU A 70 0.21 13.62 7.61
C GLU A 70 -0.14 14.21 6.23
N LEU A 71 -0.41 13.36 5.22
CA LEU A 71 -0.46 13.80 3.83
C LEU A 71 -1.85 13.74 3.20
N TYR A 72 -2.82 13.03 3.78
CA TYR A 72 -4.14 12.79 3.14
C TYR A 72 -4.95 14.05 2.81
N LYS A 73 -4.70 15.15 3.51
CA LYS A 73 -5.37 16.43 3.26
C LYS A 73 -4.84 17.13 2.01
N PHE A 74 -3.58 16.91 1.68
CA PHE A 74 -2.84 17.62 0.65
C PHE A 74 -2.82 16.87 -0.68
N SER A 75 -2.68 15.54 -0.65
CA SER A 75 -2.35 14.72 -1.80
C SER A 75 -3.35 13.58 -2.03
N TYR A 76 -3.43 13.11 -3.27
CA TYR A 76 -3.97 11.78 -3.57
C TYR A 76 -2.96 10.73 -3.13
N ILE A 77 -3.38 9.78 -2.31
CA ILE A 77 -2.51 8.77 -1.72
C ILE A 77 -2.86 7.38 -2.27
N PHE A 78 -1.86 6.71 -2.82
CA PHE A 78 -1.90 5.31 -3.19
C PHE A 78 -0.98 4.53 -2.25
N CYS A 79 -1.54 3.82 -1.30
CA CYS A 79 -0.77 3.13 -0.27
C CYS A 79 -0.75 1.62 -0.49
N GLU A 80 0.46 1.02 -0.40
CA GLU A 80 0.61 -0.44 -0.37
C GLU A 80 -0.05 -1.05 0.87
N LYS A 81 -0.46 -2.30 0.70
CA LYS A 81 -1.05 -3.09 1.79
C LYS A 81 0.05 -3.62 2.72
N PRO A 82 -0.27 -3.81 4.00
CA PRO A 82 -1.41 -3.31 4.75
C PRO A 82 -1.26 -1.80 5.05
N PRO A 83 -2.37 -1.05 5.18
CA PRO A 83 -2.30 0.39 5.46
C PRO A 83 -1.77 0.73 6.85
N CYS A 84 -1.76 -0.24 7.73
CA CYS A 84 -1.18 -0.16 9.07
C CYS A 84 -0.93 -1.57 9.63
N ASN A 85 -0.14 -1.66 10.68
CA ASN A 85 0.25 -2.93 11.30
C ASN A 85 -0.32 -3.15 12.71
N ASN A 86 -1.12 -2.23 13.23
CA ASN A 86 -1.74 -2.36 14.54
C ASN A 86 -3.20 -1.87 14.56
N LYS A 87 -3.94 -2.31 15.58
CA LYS A 87 -5.38 -2.07 15.73
C LYS A 87 -5.72 -0.60 15.98
N GLU A 88 -4.89 0.10 16.73
CA GLU A 88 -5.11 1.51 17.06
C GLU A 88 -5.01 2.39 15.80
N ASN A 89 -3.94 2.22 15.02
CA ASN A 89 -3.77 2.91 13.76
C ASN A 89 -4.91 2.60 12.78
N LEU A 90 -5.39 1.35 12.77
CA LEU A 90 -6.55 0.98 11.93
C LEU A 90 -7.80 1.75 12.35
N LYS A 91 -8.11 1.81 13.66
CA LYS A 91 -9.24 2.60 14.16
C LYS A 91 -9.14 4.07 13.77
N ASN A 92 -7.93 4.63 13.82
CA ASN A 92 -7.70 6.02 13.44
C ASN A 92 -7.84 6.23 11.93
N LEU A 93 -7.37 5.31 11.09
CA LEU A 93 -7.57 5.36 9.64
C LEU A 93 -9.05 5.30 9.25
N LEU A 94 -9.84 4.48 9.94
CA LEU A 94 -11.29 4.35 9.68
C LEU A 94 -12.07 5.65 10.00
N LYS A 95 -11.53 6.52 10.84
CA LYS A 95 -12.11 7.85 11.09
C LYS A 95 -11.82 8.86 9.98
N ILE A 96 -10.84 8.59 9.14
CA ILE A 96 -10.47 9.48 8.04
C ILE A 96 -11.47 9.31 6.89
N LYS A 97 -12.37 10.27 6.75
CA LYS A 97 -13.32 10.34 5.64
C LYS A 97 -12.69 11.10 4.48
N SER A 98 -11.89 10.43 3.64
CA SER A 98 -11.27 11.05 2.48
C SER A 98 -11.45 10.20 1.23
N LYS A 99 -11.85 10.85 0.12
CA LYS A 99 -11.91 10.23 -1.21
C LYS A 99 -10.55 10.21 -1.92
N LYS A 100 -9.51 10.74 -1.30
CA LYS A 100 -8.15 10.82 -1.87
C LYS A 100 -7.23 9.65 -1.47
N ILE A 101 -7.71 8.69 -0.68
CA ILE A 101 -6.89 7.57 -0.19
C ILE A 101 -7.31 6.28 -0.88
N TYR A 102 -6.34 5.63 -1.52
CA TYR A 102 -6.49 4.36 -2.22
C TYR A 102 -5.53 3.34 -1.66
N TYR A 103 -6.04 2.16 -1.29
CA TYR A 103 -5.22 1.06 -0.80
C TYR A 103 -5.04 0.01 -1.89
N ASN A 104 -3.80 -0.41 -2.10
CA ASN A 104 -3.45 -1.34 -3.17
C ASN A 104 -3.73 -2.80 -2.80
N TYR A 105 -5.00 -3.17 -2.77
CA TYR A 105 -5.45 -4.55 -2.66
C TYR A 105 -5.64 -5.14 -4.05
N ASN A 106 -4.58 -5.66 -4.64
CA ASN A 106 -4.52 -6.11 -6.05
C ASN A 106 -5.63 -7.07 -6.46
N TYR A 107 -6.03 -7.98 -5.57
CA TYR A 107 -7.09 -8.96 -5.86
C TYR A 107 -8.45 -8.35 -6.16
N ARG A 108 -8.71 -7.12 -5.71
CA ARG A 108 -9.95 -6.38 -6.05
C ARG A 108 -10.12 -6.19 -7.56
N PHE A 109 -9.03 -6.20 -8.30
CA PHE A 109 -9.01 -6.00 -9.75
C PHE A 109 -9.01 -7.32 -10.52
N SER A 110 -8.95 -8.47 -9.84
CA SER A 110 -9.00 -9.78 -10.48
C SER A 110 -10.37 -10.04 -11.13
N LYS A 111 -10.36 -10.82 -12.20
CA LYS A 111 -11.61 -11.24 -12.89
C LYS A 111 -12.54 -11.96 -11.92
N ILE A 112 -12.01 -12.85 -11.09
CA ILE A 112 -12.78 -13.63 -10.10
C ILE A 112 -13.48 -12.68 -9.11
N PHE A 113 -12.78 -11.71 -8.56
CA PHE A 113 -13.37 -10.77 -7.61
C PHE A 113 -14.47 -9.92 -8.25
N LYS A 114 -14.24 -9.45 -9.48
CA LYS A 114 -15.25 -8.72 -10.26
C LYS A 114 -16.49 -9.59 -10.56
N LEU A 115 -16.32 -10.88 -10.80
CA LEU A 115 -17.41 -11.82 -10.98
C LEU A 115 -18.20 -11.99 -9.67
N LEU A 116 -17.53 -12.20 -8.54
CA LEU A 116 -18.18 -12.34 -7.24
C LEU A 116 -18.97 -11.08 -6.82
N GLN A 117 -18.52 -9.89 -7.21
CA GLN A 117 -19.27 -8.65 -6.98
C GLN A 117 -20.57 -8.55 -7.79
N LYS A 118 -20.65 -9.25 -8.92
CA LYS A 118 -21.84 -9.28 -9.79
C LYS A 118 -22.84 -10.36 -9.35
N LYS A 119 -23.14 -10.47 -8.06
CA LYS A 119 -23.99 -11.51 -7.43
C LYS A 119 -25.25 -11.83 -8.21
N ASN A 120 -25.92 -10.83 -8.77
CA ASN A 120 -27.20 -10.98 -9.47
C ASN A 120 -27.09 -11.69 -10.83
N LYS A 121 -25.89 -11.77 -11.43
CA LYS A 121 -25.70 -12.43 -12.73
C LYS A 121 -25.66 -13.96 -12.65
N PHE A 122 -25.33 -14.52 -11.48
CA PHE A 122 -25.13 -15.98 -11.35
C PHE A 122 -26.33 -16.72 -10.79
N LYS A 123 -27.42 -16.03 -10.40
CA LYS A 123 -28.59 -16.66 -9.74
C LYS A 123 -28.22 -17.62 -8.60
N LEU A 124 -27.12 -17.36 -7.90
CA LEU A 124 -26.57 -18.27 -6.88
C LEU A 124 -27.37 -18.26 -5.55
N GLY A 125 -28.43 -17.45 -5.48
CA GLY A 125 -29.20 -17.33 -4.24
C GLY A 125 -28.39 -16.70 -3.08
N LYS A 126 -28.74 -17.11 -1.86
CA LYS A 126 -28.07 -16.64 -0.63
C LYS A 126 -26.74 -17.37 -0.44
N LEU A 127 -25.66 -16.63 -0.19
CA LEU A 127 -24.37 -17.22 0.18
C LEU A 127 -24.47 -17.87 1.56
N LEU A 128 -24.32 -19.20 1.61
CA LEU A 128 -24.35 -19.97 2.86
C LEU A 128 -22.93 -20.23 3.39
N TYR A 129 -21.99 -20.55 2.50
CA TYR A 129 -20.63 -20.88 2.87
C TYR A 129 -19.66 -20.49 1.76
N CYS A 130 -18.48 -20.05 2.16
CA CYS A 130 -17.38 -19.75 1.22
C CYS A 130 -16.06 -20.24 1.83
N ASN A 131 -15.31 -21.06 1.08
CA ASN A 131 -13.95 -21.47 1.43
C ASN A 131 -12.96 -20.86 0.44
N ILE A 132 -11.97 -20.12 0.95
CA ILE A 132 -10.92 -19.49 0.16
C ILE A 132 -9.57 -20.06 0.61
N ILE A 133 -8.93 -20.80 -0.29
CA ILE A 133 -7.61 -21.37 -0.05
C ILE A 133 -6.60 -20.56 -0.86
N TYR A 134 -5.62 -19.99 -0.17
CA TYR A 134 -4.52 -19.25 -0.76
C TYR A 134 -3.18 -19.80 -0.28
N GLY A 135 -2.39 -20.29 -1.21
CA GLY A 135 -1.06 -20.81 -0.92
C GLY A 135 0.00 -20.17 -1.82
N HIS A 136 1.21 -20.06 -1.32
CA HIS A 136 2.37 -19.68 -2.12
C HIS A 136 3.68 -20.26 -1.54
N ALA A 137 4.69 -20.44 -2.40
CA ALA A 137 5.95 -21.08 -2.05
C ALA A 137 7.01 -20.12 -1.46
N LEU A 138 6.61 -18.93 -0.98
CA LEU A 138 7.57 -17.93 -0.49
C LEU A 138 8.40 -18.48 0.69
N GLY A 139 7.76 -19.19 1.62
CA GLY A 139 8.41 -19.78 2.80
C GLY A 139 9.44 -20.89 2.47
N LEU A 140 9.33 -21.50 1.28
CA LEU A 140 10.23 -22.56 0.82
C LEU A 140 11.51 -22.01 0.15
N LYS A 141 11.59 -20.71 -0.11
CA LYS A 141 12.80 -20.12 -0.69
C LYS A 141 13.95 -20.13 0.31
N LYS A 142 15.14 -20.58 -0.12
CA LYS A 142 16.35 -20.66 0.72
C LYS A 142 16.64 -19.38 1.50
N ASP A 143 16.48 -18.23 0.86
CA ASP A 143 16.78 -16.91 1.45
C ASP A 143 15.63 -16.36 2.33
N TYR A 144 14.53 -17.09 2.47
CA TYR A 144 13.38 -16.57 3.24
C TYR A 144 13.72 -16.34 4.71
N LYS A 145 14.58 -17.14 5.31
CA LYS A 145 15.06 -16.98 6.70
C LYS A 145 15.68 -15.59 6.95
N ASN A 146 16.31 -15.01 5.94
CA ASN A 146 16.94 -13.69 5.99
C ASN A 146 15.97 -12.56 5.67
N ASN A 147 14.78 -12.88 5.19
CA ASN A 147 13.77 -11.88 4.86
C ASN A 147 13.17 -11.28 6.14
N TRP A 148 12.88 -9.97 6.11
CA TRP A 148 12.24 -9.30 7.24
C TRP A 148 10.88 -9.89 7.62
N ARG A 149 10.18 -10.49 6.66
CA ARG A 149 8.88 -11.16 6.88
C ARG A 149 8.98 -12.41 7.73
N SER A 150 10.12 -13.11 7.74
CA SER A 150 10.36 -14.28 8.60
C SER A 150 10.65 -13.90 10.05
N LYS A 151 10.90 -12.63 10.34
CA LYS A 151 11.27 -12.16 11.68
C LYS A 151 10.03 -11.70 12.45
N LYS A 152 9.66 -12.43 13.50
CA LYS A 152 8.47 -12.18 14.32
C LYS A 152 8.37 -10.75 14.85
N ASN A 153 9.50 -10.13 15.22
CA ASN A 153 9.56 -8.75 15.71
C ASN A 153 9.34 -7.69 14.61
N LYS A 154 9.51 -8.05 13.33
CA LYS A 154 9.30 -7.15 12.19
C LYS A 154 7.98 -7.41 11.47
N SER A 155 7.49 -8.63 11.52
CA SER A 155 6.22 -9.05 10.96
C SER A 155 5.48 -9.93 11.96
N PRO A 156 4.84 -9.35 12.99
CA PRO A 156 4.22 -10.12 14.09
C PRO A 156 3.11 -11.06 13.64
N LYS A 157 2.54 -10.79 12.48
CA LYS A 157 1.50 -11.62 11.84
C LYS A 157 2.03 -12.25 10.55
N GLY A 158 3.35 -12.49 10.51
CA GLY A 158 4.01 -13.04 9.34
C GLY A 158 3.33 -14.27 8.77
N ILE A 159 3.73 -14.60 7.56
CA ILE A 159 3.28 -15.78 6.82
C ILE A 159 3.83 -17.02 7.51
#